data_fcef796f4aaea823ed9162bee67aacd6
#
_entry.id   fcef796f4aaea823ed9162bee67aacd6
#
_cell.length_a   1.000
_cell.length_b   1.000
_cell.length_c   1.000
_cell.angle_alpha   90.00
_cell.angle_beta   90.00
_cell.angle_gamma   90.00
#
_symmetry.space_group_name_H-M   'P 1'
#
loop_
_entity.id
_entity.type
_entity.pdbx_description
1 polymer ?
#
loop_
_entity_poly.entity_id
_entity_poly.type
_entity_poly.pdbx_seq_one_letter_code
_entity_poly.pdbx_strand_id
1 'polypeptide(L)'
;RSFLRQQWQVSFELAEDLPLDEECFALGGLAAYGLVEQLQTTMAAATPAWASAPPTPQALSTLLTHQLQHLQNAGSLPLAGLGEQEKAALHASTSSSLQAWAQLQQRYPVEAPHQALHLAHQGIVLDDWLDGLRQRHAAAPPVRISLSASKVLLGEGNKAQPRADKLLTPYLHSLAAAACGIALEQWLIGHDACLHIAATDPAEATSALHAWLATWQAGQAQPLPLPCKTALAQATNGKPWETYDGSHHSDGEATDLAWARFFPDFAALSADGRFAHYVEALYAPLVAWVAQSV
;
A
#
# COMPACT_ATOMS: atom_id res chain seq x y z
N ARG A 1 -1.56 -16.27 -7.34
CA ARG A 1 -2.93 -16.34 -7.87
C ARG A 1 -3.03 -15.93 -9.34
N SER A 2 -2.42 -14.82 -9.79
CA SER A 2 -2.47 -14.36 -11.19
C SER A 2 -1.87 -15.38 -12.13
N PHE A 3 -0.72 -15.99 -11.83
CA PHE A 3 -0.13 -17.07 -12.62
C PHE A 3 -1.10 -18.23 -12.84
N LEU A 4 -1.75 -18.70 -11.76
CA LEU A 4 -2.70 -19.82 -11.84
C LEU A 4 -3.93 -19.49 -12.69
N ARG A 5 -4.44 -18.23 -12.58
CA ARG A 5 -5.58 -17.79 -13.41
C ARG A 5 -5.22 -17.63 -14.86
N GLN A 6 -4.06 -16.98 -15.16
CA GLN A 6 -3.69 -16.62 -16.53
C GLN A 6 -3.12 -17.81 -17.31
N GLN A 7 -2.28 -18.65 -16.68
CA GLN A 7 -1.56 -19.71 -17.38
C GLN A 7 -2.30 -21.05 -17.31
N TRP A 8 -2.94 -21.37 -16.19
CA TRP A 8 -3.56 -22.66 -15.99
C TRP A 8 -5.09 -22.59 -15.86
N GLN A 9 -5.68 -21.42 -16.00
CA GLN A 9 -7.13 -21.16 -15.92
C GLN A 9 -7.77 -21.74 -14.64
N VAL A 10 -7.00 -21.83 -13.54
CA VAL A 10 -7.49 -22.30 -12.26
C VAL A 10 -8.30 -21.19 -11.63
N SER A 11 -9.60 -21.41 -11.46
CA SER A 11 -10.45 -20.58 -10.61
C SER A 11 -10.48 -21.17 -9.19
N PHE A 12 -10.29 -20.32 -8.20
CA PHE A 12 -10.62 -20.64 -6.82
C PHE A 12 -12.04 -20.13 -6.60
N GLU A 13 -12.99 -21.03 -6.51
CA GLU A 13 -14.34 -20.69 -6.08
C GLU A 13 -14.25 -20.26 -4.62
N LEU A 14 -14.26 -18.95 -4.40
CA LEU A 14 -14.66 -18.43 -3.09
C LEU A 14 -16.15 -18.79 -2.96
N ALA A 15 -16.55 -19.37 -1.82
CA ALA A 15 -17.96 -19.45 -1.49
C ALA A 15 -18.57 -18.08 -1.76
N GLU A 16 -19.59 -18.01 -2.61
CA GLU A 16 -20.33 -16.77 -2.81
C GLU A 16 -20.87 -16.38 -1.44
N ASP A 17 -20.28 -15.37 -0.83
CA ASP A 17 -20.89 -14.70 0.30
C ASP A 17 -22.18 -14.07 -0.23
N LEU A 18 -23.29 -14.79 -0.03
CA LEU A 18 -24.60 -14.21 -0.24
C LEU A 18 -24.67 -12.94 0.62
N PRO A 19 -25.12 -11.82 0.06
CA PRO A 19 -25.29 -10.62 0.86
C PRO A 19 -26.15 -10.96 2.06
N LEU A 20 -25.62 -10.76 3.26
CA LEU A 20 -26.38 -10.95 4.48
C LEU A 20 -27.55 -9.97 4.45
N ASP A 21 -28.75 -10.50 4.54
CA ASP A 21 -30.01 -9.73 4.62
C ASP A 21 -30.22 -9.15 6.03
N GLU A 22 -29.14 -9.06 6.80
CA GLU A 22 -29.13 -8.65 8.19
C GLU A 22 -28.62 -7.21 8.33
N GLU A 23 -29.27 -6.44 9.20
CA GLU A 23 -28.78 -5.13 9.61
C GLU A 23 -27.35 -5.24 10.16
N CYS A 24 -26.49 -4.33 9.72
CA CYS A 24 -25.14 -4.20 10.24
C CYS A 24 -25.22 -3.70 11.70
N PHE A 25 -24.87 -4.52 12.68
CA PHE A 25 -24.81 -4.14 14.08
C PHE A 25 -23.42 -3.68 14.53
N ALA A 26 -22.35 -4.07 13.81
CA ALA A 26 -20.98 -3.66 14.06
C ALA A 26 -20.16 -3.77 12.78
N LEU A 27 -19.20 -2.88 12.61
CA LEU A 27 -18.25 -2.97 11.51
C LEU A 27 -17.14 -3.97 11.83
N GLY A 28 -17.01 -5.01 10.99
CA GLY A 28 -15.81 -5.84 11.01
C GLY A 28 -14.57 -5.02 10.58
N GLY A 29 -13.37 -5.44 11.01
CA GLY A 29 -12.15 -4.69 10.73
C GLY A 29 -11.89 -4.42 9.24
N LEU A 30 -12.24 -5.37 8.35
CA LEU A 30 -12.10 -5.19 6.89
C LEU A 30 -13.13 -4.19 6.35
N ALA A 31 -14.37 -4.21 6.85
CA ALA A 31 -15.41 -3.26 6.45
C ALA A 31 -15.04 -1.85 6.90
N ALA A 32 -14.60 -1.67 8.14
CA ALA A 32 -14.13 -0.39 8.65
C ALA A 32 -12.95 0.15 7.81
N TYR A 33 -11.99 -0.71 7.45
CA TYR A 33 -10.87 -0.35 6.58
C TYR A 33 -11.38 0.15 5.21
N GLY A 34 -12.30 -0.56 4.57
CA GLY A 34 -12.88 -0.18 3.28
C GLY A 34 -13.61 1.16 3.35
N LEU A 35 -14.31 1.46 4.44
CA LEU A 35 -14.97 2.75 4.64
C LEU A 35 -13.96 3.89 4.85
N VAL A 36 -12.85 3.67 5.56
CA VAL A 36 -11.78 4.68 5.69
C VAL A 36 -11.17 4.96 4.32
N GLU A 37 -10.88 3.94 3.51
CA GLU A 37 -10.35 4.10 2.15
C GLU A 37 -11.33 4.87 1.25
N GLN A 38 -12.62 4.55 1.31
CA GLN A 38 -13.67 5.27 0.59
C GLN A 38 -13.75 6.73 1.01
N LEU A 39 -13.72 7.02 2.32
CA LEU A 39 -13.73 8.39 2.85
C LEU A 39 -12.49 9.17 2.38
N GLN A 40 -11.30 8.58 2.48
CA GLN A 40 -10.06 9.21 2.01
C GLN A 40 -10.11 9.52 0.51
N THR A 41 -10.58 8.58 -0.31
CA THR A 41 -10.71 8.75 -1.75
C THR A 41 -11.71 9.85 -2.10
N THR A 42 -12.88 9.84 -1.47
CA THR A 42 -13.93 10.85 -1.71
C THR A 42 -13.45 12.25 -1.30
N MET A 43 -12.79 12.36 -0.16
CA MET A 43 -12.27 13.65 0.33
C MET A 43 -11.10 14.13 -0.52
N ALA A 44 -10.19 13.23 -0.96
CA ALA A 44 -9.09 13.57 -1.84
C ALA A 44 -9.58 14.08 -3.23
N ALA A 45 -10.66 13.51 -3.75
CA ALA A 45 -11.27 13.96 -5.00
C ALA A 45 -11.81 15.41 -4.93
N ALA A 46 -12.10 15.93 -3.74
CA ALA A 46 -12.48 17.33 -3.53
C ALA A 46 -11.29 18.30 -3.48
N THR A 47 -10.06 17.79 -3.56
CA THR A 47 -8.80 18.55 -3.43
C THR A 47 -8.65 19.75 -4.38
N PRO A 48 -9.07 19.70 -5.66
CA PRO A 48 -8.95 20.86 -6.53
C PRO A 48 -9.58 22.13 -5.96
N ALA A 49 -10.71 22.00 -5.25
CA ALA A 49 -11.34 23.12 -4.58
C ALA A 49 -10.52 23.64 -3.38
N TRP A 50 -9.68 22.79 -2.77
CA TRP A 50 -8.86 23.16 -1.61
C TRP A 50 -7.52 23.81 -1.98
N ALA A 51 -7.00 23.59 -3.17
CA ALA A 51 -5.77 24.23 -3.62
C ALA A 51 -5.87 25.75 -3.65
N SER A 52 -7.07 26.29 -3.97
CA SER A 52 -7.34 27.73 -4.02
C SER A 52 -7.68 28.34 -2.64
N ALA A 53 -8.33 27.55 -1.76
CA ALA A 53 -8.71 27.93 -0.41
C ALA A 53 -8.76 26.70 0.49
N PRO A 54 -7.62 26.32 1.10
CA PRO A 54 -7.55 25.11 1.89
C PRO A 54 -8.54 25.15 3.04
N PRO A 55 -9.25 24.03 3.29
CA PRO A 55 -10.25 24.00 4.35
C PRO A 55 -9.58 24.14 5.70
N THR A 56 -10.21 24.90 6.59
CA THR A 56 -9.82 24.90 8.00
C THR A 56 -10.07 23.51 8.60
N PRO A 57 -9.38 23.12 9.69
CA PRO A 57 -9.66 21.86 10.40
C PRO A 57 -11.15 21.68 10.73
N GLN A 58 -11.83 22.78 11.06
CA GLN A 58 -13.28 22.76 11.32
C GLN A 58 -14.09 22.44 10.07
N ALA A 59 -13.74 23.02 8.93
CA ALA A 59 -14.41 22.75 7.64
C ALA A 59 -14.20 21.30 7.20
N LEU A 60 -12.98 20.74 7.38
CA LEU A 60 -12.69 19.33 7.13
C LEU A 60 -13.53 18.41 8.01
N SER A 61 -13.60 18.71 9.32
CA SER A 61 -14.44 17.96 10.26
C SER A 61 -15.92 17.98 9.86
N THR A 62 -16.42 19.13 9.44
CA THR A 62 -17.82 19.27 8.97
C THR A 62 -18.08 18.44 7.71
N LEU A 63 -17.17 18.50 6.74
CA LEU A 63 -17.28 17.70 5.50
C LEU A 63 -17.23 16.20 5.81
N LEU A 64 -16.31 15.77 6.67
CA LEU A 64 -16.20 14.38 7.08
C LEU A 64 -17.46 13.90 7.79
N THR A 65 -18.02 14.72 8.70
CA THR A 65 -19.30 14.41 9.37
C THR A 65 -20.43 14.24 8.36
N HIS A 66 -20.50 15.10 7.35
CA HIS A 66 -21.49 14.98 6.29
C HIS A 66 -21.33 13.69 5.48
N GLN A 67 -20.09 13.31 5.13
CA GLN A 67 -19.83 12.05 4.41
C GLN A 67 -20.21 10.82 5.25
N LEU A 68 -19.90 10.84 6.54
CA LEU A 68 -20.27 9.77 7.47
C LEU A 68 -21.79 9.63 7.61
N GLN A 69 -22.53 10.76 7.63
CA GLN A 69 -23.98 10.74 7.60
C GLN A 69 -24.53 10.16 6.28
N HIS A 70 -23.86 10.45 5.17
CA HIS A 70 -24.20 9.86 3.87
C HIS A 70 -24.02 8.33 3.88
N LEU A 71 -22.92 7.82 4.43
CA LEU A 71 -22.68 6.39 4.59
C LEU A 71 -23.73 5.72 5.49
N GLN A 72 -24.15 6.38 6.55
CA GLN A 72 -25.21 5.87 7.42
C GLN A 72 -26.56 5.82 6.67
N ASN A 73 -26.90 6.86 5.93
CA ASN A 73 -28.14 6.89 5.15
C ASN A 73 -28.14 5.85 4.00
N ALA A 74 -26.96 5.48 3.50
CA ALA A 74 -26.78 4.42 2.52
C ALA A 74 -26.83 3.00 3.12
N GLY A 75 -26.98 2.85 4.44
CA GLY A 75 -27.01 1.56 5.10
C GLY A 75 -25.64 0.91 5.32
N SER A 76 -24.55 1.63 5.04
CA SER A 76 -23.18 1.13 5.22
C SER A 76 -22.72 1.16 6.68
N LEU A 77 -23.44 1.82 7.57
CA LEU A 77 -23.16 1.94 8.99
C LEU A 77 -24.36 1.44 9.81
N PRO A 78 -24.12 0.94 11.03
CA PRO A 78 -25.19 0.59 11.94
C PRO A 78 -26.16 1.74 12.20
N LEU A 79 -27.37 1.39 12.61
CA LEU A 79 -28.40 2.39 12.96
C LEU A 79 -28.29 2.84 14.42
N ALA A 80 -28.92 3.95 14.72
CA ALA A 80 -29.09 4.52 16.07
C ALA A 80 -27.76 4.69 16.83
N GLY A 81 -27.73 4.33 18.11
CA GLY A 81 -26.58 4.57 18.99
C GLY A 81 -25.29 3.84 18.57
N LEU A 82 -25.40 2.65 17.97
CA LEU A 82 -24.24 1.91 17.44
C LEU A 82 -23.63 2.67 16.25
N GLY A 83 -24.47 3.18 15.36
CA GLY A 83 -24.02 3.98 14.22
C GLY A 83 -23.31 5.27 14.64
N GLU A 84 -23.76 5.92 15.72
CA GLU A 84 -23.07 7.10 16.26
C GLU A 84 -21.67 6.77 16.80
N GLN A 85 -21.51 5.62 17.45
CA GLN A 85 -20.20 5.14 17.91
C GLN A 85 -19.24 4.87 16.75
N GLU A 86 -19.72 4.16 15.73
CA GLU A 86 -18.92 3.85 14.53
C GLU A 86 -18.56 5.13 13.76
N LYS A 87 -19.48 6.07 13.61
CA LYS A 87 -19.19 7.39 13.01
C LYS A 87 -18.11 8.13 13.79
N ALA A 88 -18.18 8.15 15.10
CA ALA A 88 -17.18 8.79 15.94
C ALA A 88 -15.80 8.13 15.78
N ALA A 89 -15.75 6.80 15.75
CA ALA A 89 -14.51 6.04 15.54
C ALA A 89 -13.90 6.30 14.15
N LEU A 90 -14.71 6.24 13.09
CA LEU A 90 -14.28 6.54 11.72
C LEU A 90 -13.83 8.00 11.58
N HIS A 91 -14.55 8.93 12.19
CA HIS A 91 -14.17 10.35 12.21
C HIS A 91 -12.81 10.54 12.87
N ALA A 92 -12.60 9.97 14.05
CA ALA A 92 -11.33 10.07 14.77
C ALA A 92 -10.17 9.45 13.98
N SER A 93 -10.39 8.26 13.40
CA SER A 93 -9.36 7.54 12.63
C SER A 93 -8.97 8.23 11.32
N THR A 94 -9.89 8.98 10.70
CA THR A 94 -9.66 9.59 9.37
C THR A 94 -9.21 11.05 9.46
N SER A 95 -9.55 11.74 10.53
CA SER A 95 -9.29 13.19 10.68
C SER A 95 -7.81 13.57 10.58
N SER A 96 -6.91 12.81 11.20
CA SER A 96 -5.47 13.10 11.18
C SER A 96 -4.86 12.97 9.80
N SER A 97 -5.22 11.92 9.06
CA SER A 97 -4.73 11.71 7.69
C SER A 97 -5.25 12.77 6.72
N LEU A 98 -6.51 13.19 6.85
CA LEU A 98 -7.07 14.27 6.04
C LEU A 98 -6.47 15.64 6.36
N GLN A 99 -6.15 15.92 7.63
CA GLN A 99 -5.43 17.14 8.00
C GLN A 99 -4.01 17.17 7.39
N ALA A 100 -3.28 16.06 7.49
CA ALA A 100 -1.96 15.93 6.87
C ALA A 100 -2.05 16.10 5.33
N TRP A 101 -3.06 15.50 4.71
CA TRP A 101 -3.35 15.66 3.28
C TRP A 101 -3.58 17.14 2.92
N ALA A 102 -4.44 17.83 3.64
CA ALA A 102 -4.74 19.24 3.39
C ALA A 102 -3.49 20.13 3.56
N GLN A 103 -2.65 19.88 4.56
CA GLN A 103 -1.39 20.60 4.77
C GLN A 103 -0.41 20.37 3.61
N LEU A 104 -0.29 19.14 3.12
CA LEU A 104 0.56 18.85 1.98
C LEU A 104 0.03 19.47 0.68
N GLN A 105 -1.29 19.52 0.49
CA GLN A 105 -1.90 20.23 -0.65
C GLN A 105 -1.60 21.73 -0.62
N GLN A 106 -1.54 22.34 0.57
CA GLN A 106 -1.10 23.75 0.72
C GLN A 106 0.39 23.93 0.41
N ARG A 107 1.21 22.98 0.87
CA ARG A 107 2.67 23.02 0.65
C ARG A 107 3.02 22.81 -0.83
N TYR A 108 2.22 22.02 -1.55
CA TYR A 108 2.39 21.67 -2.96
C TYR A 108 1.11 21.98 -3.74
N PRO A 109 0.77 23.28 -3.94
CA PRO A 109 -0.53 23.68 -4.46
C PRO A 109 -0.73 23.42 -5.95
N VAL A 110 0.38 23.29 -6.71
CA VAL A 110 0.33 23.15 -8.17
C VAL A 110 0.25 21.67 -8.53
N GLU A 111 -0.73 21.31 -9.34
CA GLU A 111 -0.79 19.98 -9.95
C GLU A 111 0.31 19.86 -11.01
N ALA A 112 1.10 18.82 -10.94
CA ALA A 112 2.14 18.54 -11.92
C ALA A 112 1.61 17.57 -13.00
N PRO A 113 2.07 17.72 -14.25
CA PRO A 113 1.71 16.79 -15.32
C PRO A 113 2.20 15.38 -14.99
N HIS A 114 1.48 14.38 -15.51
CA HIS A 114 1.92 12.99 -15.47
C HIS A 114 3.34 12.86 -16.01
N GLN A 115 4.14 12.00 -15.40
CA GLN A 115 5.47 11.68 -15.87
C GLN A 115 5.48 10.29 -16.49
N ALA A 116 5.88 10.19 -17.76
CA ALA A 116 6.00 8.91 -18.43
C ALA A 116 7.15 8.10 -17.84
N LEU A 117 6.89 6.83 -17.56
CA LEU A 117 7.89 5.83 -17.20
C LEU A 117 8.07 4.90 -18.39
N HIS A 118 9.17 5.03 -19.08
CA HIS A 118 9.49 4.15 -20.19
C HIS A 118 10.88 3.54 -20.00
N LEU A 119 10.93 2.24 -19.82
CA LEU A 119 12.17 1.49 -19.63
C LEU A 119 12.09 0.15 -20.34
N ALA A 120 13.14 -0.19 -21.10
CA ALA A 120 13.29 -1.49 -21.73
C ALA A 120 14.46 -2.25 -21.09
N HIS A 121 14.21 -3.50 -20.68
CA HIS A 121 15.22 -4.37 -20.09
C HIS A 121 14.97 -5.83 -20.49
N GLN A 122 15.95 -6.48 -21.12
CA GLN A 122 15.92 -7.91 -21.48
C GLN A 122 14.61 -8.39 -22.13
N GLY A 123 14.06 -7.60 -23.07
CA GLY A 123 12.81 -7.91 -23.76
C GLY A 123 11.53 -7.57 -23.01
N ILE A 124 11.64 -7.03 -21.80
CA ILE A 124 10.52 -6.45 -21.03
C ILE A 124 10.48 -4.97 -21.35
N VAL A 125 9.29 -4.44 -21.58
CA VAL A 125 9.03 -3.00 -21.67
C VAL A 125 8.12 -2.62 -20.50
N LEU A 126 8.61 -1.74 -19.62
CA LEU A 126 7.81 -1.03 -18.66
C LEU A 126 7.35 0.27 -19.32
N ASP A 127 6.06 0.42 -19.53
CA ASP A 127 5.44 1.59 -20.12
C ASP A 127 4.23 1.97 -19.25
N ASP A 128 4.39 3.02 -18.46
CA ASP A 128 3.44 3.43 -17.44
C ASP A 128 3.55 4.93 -17.16
N TRP A 129 2.75 5.45 -16.27
CA TRP A 129 2.68 6.87 -15.89
C TRP A 129 2.74 7.02 -14.38
N LEU A 130 3.49 8.02 -13.93
CA LEU A 130 3.42 8.50 -12.56
C LEU A 130 2.31 9.55 -12.44
N ASP A 131 1.27 9.19 -11.73
CA ASP A 131 0.11 10.02 -11.43
C ASP A 131 0.15 10.64 -10.04
N GLY A 132 -0.76 11.60 -9.78
CA GLY A 132 -0.94 12.21 -8.47
C GLY A 132 0.24 13.10 -8.07
N LEU A 133 0.94 13.66 -9.06
CA LEU A 133 2.11 14.50 -8.85
C LEU A 133 1.69 15.94 -8.54
N ARG A 134 2.39 16.56 -7.62
CA ARG A 134 2.21 17.95 -7.23
C ARG A 134 3.54 18.68 -7.10
N GLN A 135 3.49 20.00 -7.13
CA GLN A 135 4.68 20.87 -7.09
C GLN A 135 4.42 22.08 -6.19
N ARG A 136 5.49 22.64 -5.62
CA ARG A 136 5.40 23.93 -4.91
C ARG A 136 5.12 25.10 -5.86
N HIS A 137 5.72 25.06 -7.03
CA HIS A 137 5.53 25.98 -8.15
C HIS A 137 5.92 25.25 -9.45
N ALA A 138 5.52 25.78 -10.60
CA ALA A 138 5.65 25.11 -11.91
C ALA A 138 7.08 24.64 -12.29
N ALA A 139 8.13 25.20 -11.72
CA ALA A 139 9.52 24.81 -11.97
C ALA A 139 10.14 23.97 -10.84
N ALA A 140 9.37 23.63 -9.80
CA ALA A 140 9.86 22.79 -8.69
C ALA A 140 9.83 21.31 -9.06
N PRO A 141 10.72 20.48 -8.48
CA PRO A 141 10.63 19.04 -8.62
C PRO A 141 9.23 18.51 -8.19
N PRO A 142 8.70 17.51 -8.89
CA PRO A 142 7.43 16.92 -8.54
C PRO A 142 7.55 16.06 -7.27
N VAL A 143 6.49 16.05 -6.48
CA VAL A 143 6.32 15.15 -5.35
C VAL A 143 5.05 14.33 -5.55
N ARG A 144 5.05 13.09 -5.10
CA ARG A 144 3.88 12.24 -5.08
C ARG A 144 3.29 12.19 -3.67
N ILE A 145 1.99 12.46 -3.55
CA ILE A 145 1.31 12.41 -2.27
C ILE A 145 0.25 11.31 -2.34
N SER A 146 0.28 10.37 -1.40
CA SER A 146 -0.65 9.25 -1.36
C SER A 146 -1.23 9.05 0.03
N LEU A 147 -2.51 8.62 0.07
CA LEU A 147 -3.23 8.24 1.28
C LEU A 147 -3.26 6.72 1.40
N SER A 148 -3.26 6.23 2.63
CA SER A 148 -3.43 4.82 2.97
C SER A 148 -4.29 4.69 4.22
N ALA A 149 -5.34 3.87 4.16
CA ALA A 149 -6.14 3.52 5.32
C ALA A 149 -5.40 2.62 6.33
N SER A 150 -4.24 2.08 5.93
CA SER A 150 -3.41 1.23 6.78
C SER A 150 -2.56 2.03 7.77
N LYS A 151 -2.19 1.38 8.88
CA LYS A 151 -1.04 1.81 9.67
C LYS A 151 0.23 1.64 8.86
N VAL A 152 1.10 2.65 8.88
CA VAL A 152 2.39 2.66 8.17
C VAL A 152 3.59 2.50 9.09
N LEU A 153 3.35 2.46 10.41
CA LEU A 153 4.36 2.16 11.41
C LEU A 153 4.11 0.80 12.07
N LEU A 154 5.19 0.16 12.49
CA LEU A 154 5.23 -1.01 13.36
C LEU A 154 5.84 -0.61 14.70
N GLY A 155 5.23 -1.05 15.81
CA GLY A 155 5.64 -0.66 17.15
C GLY A 155 5.04 0.68 17.59
N GLU A 156 5.43 1.15 18.77
CA GLU A 156 4.89 2.36 19.38
C GLU A 156 6.01 3.26 19.93
N GLY A 157 5.74 4.56 19.99
CA GLY A 157 6.65 5.56 20.55
C GLY A 157 8.02 5.56 19.86
N ASN A 158 9.10 5.59 20.64
CA ASN A 158 10.47 5.66 20.12
C ASN A 158 10.95 4.37 19.43
N LYS A 159 10.17 3.30 19.46
CA LYS A 159 10.46 2.04 18.77
C LYS A 159 9.64 1.89 17.48
N ALA A 160 8.84 2.87 17.14
CA ALA A 160 8.06 2.85 15.91
C ALA A 160 9.00 2.88 14.71
N GLN A 161 8.79 1.96 13.77
CA GLN A 161 9.56 1.84 12.53
C GLN A 161 8.61 1.78 11.34
N PRO A 162 9.01 2.33 10.18
CA PRO A 162 8.22 2.23 8.97
C PRO A 162 7.98 0.77 8.56
N ARG A 163 6.77 0.48 8.12
CA ARG A 163 6.36 -0.85 7.67
C ARG A 163 6.77 -1.09 6.23
N ALA A 164 7.76 -1.95 6.02
CA ALA A 164 8.26 -2.28 4.68
C ALA A 164 7.17 -2.88 3.76
N ASP A 165 6.18 -3.63 4.32
CA ASP A 165 5.05 -4.16 3.54
C ASP A 165 4.14 -3.06 2.95
N LYS A 166 4.06 -1.90 3.61
CA LYS A 166 3.30 -0.74 3.14
C LYS A 166 4.12 0.18 2.23
N LEU A 167 5.42 0.02 2.26
CA LEU A 167 6.37 0.81 1.48
C LEU A 167 6.82 0.13 0.18
N LEU A 168 6.39 -1.11 -0.10
CA LEU A 168 6.74 -1.82 -1.33
C LEU A 168 6.30 -1.05 -2.60
N THR A 169 5.06 -0.57 -2.65
CA THR A 169 4.57 0.22 -3.78
C THR A 169 5.31 1.56 -3.93
N PRO A 170 5.47 2.40 -2.88
CA PRO A 170 6.32 3.58 -2.95
C PRO A 170 7.75 3.29 -3.38
N TYR A 171 8.35 2.20 -2.91
CA TYR A 171 9.68 1.76 -3.32
C TYR A 171 9.77 1.50 -4.83
N LEU A 172 8.86 0.70 -5.39
CA LEU A 172 8.82 0.43 -6.82
C LEU A 172 8.62 1.70 -7.66
N HIS A 173 7.79 2.64 -7.19
CA HIS A 173 7.66 3.95 -7.85
C HIS A 173 8.96 4.77 -7.78
N SER A 174 9.65 4.76 -6.64
CA SER A 174 10.96 5.42 -6.51
C SER A 174 11.99 4.82 -7.46
N LEU A 175 12.06 3.48 -7.56
CA LEU A 175 12.97 2.80 -8.47
C LEU A 175 12.67 3.13 -9.94
N ALA A 176 11.40 3.04 -10.34
CA ALA A 176 10.98 3.31 -11.71
C ALA A 176 11.22 4.77 -12.11
N ALA A 177 10.88 5.72 -11.23
CA ALA A 177 11.12 7.13 -11.45
C ALA A 177 12.62 7.43 -11.61
N ALA A 178 13.44 6.97 -10.67
CA ALA A 178 14.88 7.20 -10.68
C ALA A 178 15.56 6.55 -11.90
N ALA A 179 15.17 5.34 -12.30
CA ALA A 179 15.66 4.67 -13.50
C ALA A 179 15.28 5.43 -14.79
N CYS A 180 14.19 6.21 -14.78
CA CYS A 180 13.78 7.10 -15.87
C CYS A 180 14.34 8.54 -15.72
N GLY A 181 15.25 8.79 -14.77
CA GLY A 181 15.87 10.09 -14.55
C GLY A 181 14.98 11.10 -13.81
N ILE A 182 13.91 10.66 -13.18
CA ILE A 182 12.97 11.50 -12.42
C ILE A 182 13.34 11.47 -10.95
N ALA A 183 13.73 12.59 -10.36
CA ALA A 183 13.94 12.73 -8.92
C ALA A 183 12.58 12.86 -8.22
N LEU A 184 12.05 11.73 -7.73
CA LEU A 184 10.74 11.64 -7.12
C LEU A 184 10.85 11.61 -5.59
N GLU A 185 10.39 12.66 -4.92
CA GLU A 185 10.06 12.61 -3.50
C GLU A 185 8.61 12.12 -3.33
N GLN A 186 8.33 11.38 -2.23
CA GLN A 186 6.98 10.90 -1.95
C GLN A 186 6.57 11.21 -0.51
N TRP A 187 5.27 11.38 -0.33
CA TRP A 187 4.62 11.46 0.96
C TRP A 187 3.57 10.36 1.05
N LEU A 188 3.73 9.46 2.01
CA LEU A 188 2.74 8.43 2.32
C LEU A 188 2.05 8.78 3.64
N ILE A 189 0.77 9.11 3.56
CA ILE A 189 -0.07 9.45 4.70
C ILE A 189 -0.83 8.20 5.10
N GLY A 190 -0.42 7.59 6.21
CA GLY A 190 -1.09 6.45 6.81
C GLY A 190 -2.12 6.87 7.86
N HIS A 191 -2.73 5.87 8.48
CA HIS A 191 -3.64 6.06 9.60
C HIS A 191 -2.92 6.63 10.84
N ASP A 192 -1.67 6.27 11.08
CA ASP A 192 -0.89 6.51 12.29
C ASP A 192 0.30 7.47 12.11
N ALA A 193 0.73 7.70 10.88
CA ALA A 193 1.84 8.60 10.58
C ALA A 193 1.80 9.13 9.15
N CYS A 194 2.56 10.21 8.92
CA CYS A 194 2.87 10.73 7.59
C CYS A 194 4.37 10.56 7.35
N LEU A 195 4.72 9.73 6.38
CA LEU A 195 6.11 9.41 6.03
C LEU A 195 6.56 10.24 4.85
N HIS A 196 7.74 10.85 4.96
CA HIS A 196 8.45 11.50 3.85
C HIS A 196 9.48 10.53 3.29
N ILE A 197 9.46 10.31 2.01
CA ILE A 197 10.35 9.39 1.29
C ILE A 197 11.20 10.23 0.35
N ALA A 198 12.52 10.20 0.56
CA ALA A 198 13.47 10.93 -0.26
C ALA A 198 13.61 10.30 -1.67
N ALA A 199 14.08 11.09 -2.62
CA ALA A 199 14.38 10.59 -3.95
C ALA A 199 15.55 9.58 -3.90
N THR A 200 15.43 8.50 -4.69
CA THR A 200 16.40 7.40 -4.76
C THR A 200 17.50 7.71 -5.78
N ASP A 201 18.72 7.23 -5.51
CA ASP A 201 19.84 7.34 -6.45
C ASP A 201 19.56 6.54 -7.75
N PRO A 202 19.74 7.14 -8.96
CA PRO A 202 19.42 6.47 -10.21
C PRO A 202 20.23 5.20 -10.50
N ALA A 203 21.49 5.12 -10.06
CA ALA A 203 22.34 3.97 -10.33
C ALA A 203 21.89 2.74 -9.51
N GLU A 204 21.62 2.94 -8.23
CA GLU A 204 21.09 1.91 -7.33
C GLU A 204 19.70 1.48 -7.76
N ALA A 205 18.84 2.45 -8.11
CA ALA A 205 17.47 2.21 -8.54
C ALA A 205 17.39 1.34 -9.79
N THR A 206 18.22 1.60 -10.79
CA THR A 206 18.21 0.84 -12.04
C THR A 206 18.55 -0.63 -11.81
N SER A 207 19.57 -0.92 -11.01
CA SER A 207 19.96 -2.30 -10.68
C SER A 207 18.85 -3.04 -9.92
N ALA A 208 18.28 -2.40 -8.90
CA ALA A 208 17.19 -2.98 -8.12
C ALA A 208 15.94 -3.22 -8.99
N LEU A 209 15.54 -2.25 -9.83
CA LEU A 209 14.38 -2.41 -10.71
C LEU A 209 14.58 -3.56 -11.69
N HIS A 210 15.77 -3.73 -12.27
CA HIS A 210 16.08 -4.84 -13.16
C HIS A 210 15.91 -6.20 -12.46
N ALA A 211 16.30 -6.32 -11.19
CA ALA A 211 16.08 -7.54 -10.41
C ALA A 211 14.58 -7.84 -10.22
N TRP A 212 13.76 -6.82 -9.94
CA TRP A 212 12.30 -6.95 -9.86
C TRP A 212 11.69 -7.38 -11.20
N LEU A 213 12.08 -6.76 -12.31
CA LEU A 213 11.58 -7.08 -13.65
C LEU A 213 11.96 -8.52 -14.07
N ALA A 214 13.21 -8.94 -13.84
CA ALA A 214 13.65 -10.29 -14.12
C ALA A 214 12.88 -11.33 -13.28
N THR A 215 12.64 -11.03 -12.01
CA THR A 215 11.84 -11.90 -11.13
C THR A 215 10.38 -11.96 -11.58
N TRP A 216 9.78 -10.82 -11.96
CA TRP A 216 8.43 -10.78 -12.52
C TRP A 216 8.34 -11.64 -13.78
N GLN A 217 9.31 -11.54 -14.68
CA GLN A 217 9.37 -12.37 -15.92
C GLN A 217 9.47 -13.87 -15.60
N ALA A 218 10.33 -14.25 -14.64
CA ALA A 218 10.43 -15.64 -14.19
C ALA A 218 9.09 -16.14 -13.63
N GLY A 219 8.36 -15.28 -12.90
CA GLY A 219 7.03 -15.58 -12.36
C GLY A 219 5.93 -15.77 -13.41
N GLN A 220 6.12 -15.30 -14.64
CA GLN A 220 5.21 -15.59 -15.75
C GLN A 220 5.36 -17.03 -16.28
N ALA A 221 6.53 -17.63 -16.09
CA ALA A 221 6.83 -18.97 -16.57
C ALA A 221 6.61 -20.06 -15.51
N GLN A 222 6.77 -19.74 -14.22
CA GLN A 222 6.68 -20.71 -13.13
C GLN A 222 6.28 -20.04 -11.81
N PRO A 223 5.66 -20.78 -10.86
CA PRO A 223 5.44 -20.32 -9.50
C PRO A 223 6.78 -20.04 -8.82
N LEU A 224 6.89 -18.84 -8.24
CA LEU A 224 8.08 -18.45 -7.49
C LEU A 224 7.84 -18.67 -6.00
N PRO A 225 8.82 -19.17 -5.23
CA PRO A 225 8.73 -19.32 -3.78
C PRO A 225 8.94 -17.95 -3.11
N LEU A 226 8.00 -16.99 -3.27
CA LEU A 226 8.21 -15.60 -2.85
C LEU A 226 6.94 -15.00 -2.22
N PRO A 227 6.38 -15.60 -1.14
CA PRO A 227 5.29 -14.99 -0.39
C PRO A 227 5.79 -13.74 0.34
N CYS A 228 5.03 -12.65 0.23
CA CYS A 228 5.51 -11.32 0.60
C CYS A 228 5.81 -11.16 2.11
N LYS A 229 4.90 -11.62 2.97
CA LYS A 229 5.08 -11.48 4.42
C LYS A 229 6.25 -12.35 4.92
N THR A 230 6.35 -13.58 4.42
CA THR A 230 7.44 -14.50 4.75
C THR A 230 8.79 -13.97 4.27
N ALA A 231 8.84 -13.40 3.05
CA ALA A 231 10.05 -12.79 2.51
C ALA A 231 10.51 -11.58 3.35
N LEU A 232 9.58 -10.72 3.76
CA LEU A 232 9.87 -9.61 4.67
C LEU A 232 10.32 -10.10 6.06
N ALA A 233 9.68 -11.14 6.61
CA ALA A 233 10.10 -11.72 7.88
C ALA A 233 11.54 -12.24 7.80
N GLN A 234 11.93 -12.90 6.69
CA GLN A 234 13.31 -13.34 6.46
C GLN A 234 14.26 -12.14 6.34
N ALA A 235 13.91 -11.12 5.56
CA ALA A 235 14.76 -9.96 5.32
C ALA A 235 14.98 -9.10 6.59
N THR A 236 14.05 -9.15 7.53
CA THR A 236 14.13 -8.43 8.83
C THR A 236 14.63 -9.30 9.99
N ASN A 237 15.21 -10.46 9.71
CA ASN A 237 15.66 -11.43 10.71
C ASN A 237 14.57 -11.86 11.71
N GLY A 238 13.33 -11.93 11.23
CA GLY A 238 12.17 -12.44 11.98
C GLY A 238 12.06 -13.95 11.92
N LYS A 239 10.83 -14.46 11.98
CA LYS A 239 10.52 -15.89 11.97
C LYS A 239 9.73 -16.27 10.69
N PRO A 240 10.42 -16.46 9.56
CA PRO A 240 9.75 -16.72 8.28
C PRO A 240 8.92 -18.02 8.31
N TRP A 241 9.35 -19.05 9.03
CA TRP A 241 8.61 -20.31 9.17
C TRP A 241 7.28 -20.13 9.91
N GLU A 242 7.22 -19.31 10.99
CA GLU A 242 5.97 -19.01 11.68
C GLU A 242 5.05 -18.13 10.80
N THR A 243 5.63 -17.24 9.98
CA THR A 243 4.88 -16.39 9.06
C THR A 243 4.27 -17.21 7.92
N TYR A 244 4.98 -18.25 7.46
CA TYR A 244 4.52 -19.08 6.37
C TYR A 244 3.56 -20.17 6.82
N ASP A 245 3.96 -21.00 7.79
CA ASP A 245 3.18 -22.16 8.27
C ASP A 245 2.06 -21.75 9.23
N GLY A 246 2.16 -20.56 9.81
CA GLY A 246 1.27 -20.09 10.86
C GLY A 246 1.78 -20.41 12.27
N SER A 247 1.06 -19.90 13.25
CA SER A 247 1.30 -20.11 14.67
C SER A 247 0.00 -20.31 15.42
N HIS A 248 0.04 -20.55 16.74
CA HIS A 248 -1.17 -20.63 17.57
C HIS A 248 -2.00 -19.32 17.58
N HIS A 249 -1.44 -18.21 17.12
CA HIS A 249 -2.06 -16.87 17.19
C HIS A 249 -2.35 -16.26 15.82
N SER A 250 -1.87 -16.85 14.74
CA SER A 250 -2.04 -16.28 13.39
C SER A 250 -2.00 -17.37 12.32
N ASP A 251 -2.86 -17.21 11.32
CA ASP A 251 -2.82 -18.01 10.12
C ASP A 251 -1.57 -17.65 9.29
N GLY A 252 -0.91 -18.67 8.74
CA GLY A 252 0.24 -18.51 7.88
C GLY A 252 -0.14 -18.22 6.42
N GLU A 253 0.82 -17.78 5.61
CA GLU A 253 0.59 -17.59 4.17
C GLU A 253 0.30 -18.92 3.44
N ALA A 254 0.71 -20.07 3.99
CA ALA A 254 0.39 -21.40 3.48
C ALA A 254 -1.11 -21.76 3.55
N THR A 255 -1.92 -21.03 4.33
CA THR A 255 -3.38 -21.21 4.32
C THR A 255 -4.02 -20.76 3.00
N ASP A 256 -3.37 -19.93 2.22
CA ASP A 256 -3.77 -19.62 0.86
C ASP A 256 -3.50 -20.84 -0.05
N LEU A 257 -4.57 -21.44 -0.59
CA LEU A 257 -4.51 -22.61 -1.47
C LEU A 257 -3.61 -22.42 -2.69
N ALA A 258 -3.40 -21.19 -3.13
CA ALA A 258 -2.48 -20.90 -4.23
C ALA A 258 -1.03 -21.19 -3.82
N TRP A 259 -0.66 -20.91 -2.58
CA TRP A 259 0.64 -21.23 -2.03
C TRP A 259 0.76 -22.71 -1.67
N ALA A 260 -0.17 -23.21 -0.88
CA ALA A 260 -0.17 -24.59 -0.41
C ALA A 260 -0.05 -25.64 -1.54
N ARG A 261 -0.58 -25.33 -2.71
CA ARG A 261 -0.50 -26.22 -3.88
C ARG A 261 0.93 -26.51 -4.36
N PHE A 262 1.83 -25.54 -4.26
CA PHE A 262 3.21 -25.65 -4.74
C PHE A 262 4.22 -25.76 -3.62
N PHE A 263 3.92 -25.13 -2.50
CA PHE A 263 4.78 -25.04 -1.33
C PHE A 263 3.92 -25.29 -0.09
N PRO A 264 3.65 -26.56 0.27
CA PRO A 264 2.72 -26.90 1.35
C PRO A 264 3.18 -26.44 2.74
N ASP A 265 4.47 -26.24 2.93
CA ASP A 265 5.07 -25.78 4.17
C ASP A 265 6.35 -24.96 3.91
N PHE A 266 6.90 -24.36 4.94
CA PHE A 266 8.13 -23.56 4.83
C PHE A 266 9.34 -24.39 4.41
N ALA A 267 9.39 -25.67 4.79
CA ALA A 267 10.47 -26.57 4.37
C ALA A 267 10.46 -26.75 2.85
N ALA A 268 9.30 -26.98 2.25
CA ALA A 268 9.14 -27.07 0.81
C ALA A 268 9.41 -25.72 0.09
N LEU A 269 8.98 -24.59 0.70
CA LEU A 269 9.24 -23.27 0.18
C LEU A 269 10.72 -22.94 0.07
N SER A 270 11.54 -23.39 1.04
CA SER A 270 12.95 -23.06 1.17
C SER A 270 13.90 -24.14 0.63
N ALA A 271 13.38 -25.29 0.19
CA ALA A 271 14.16 -26.51 -0.09
C ALA A 271 15.26 -26.33 -1.15
N ASP A 272 15.01 -25.55 -2.19
CA ASP A 272 15.91 -25.41 -3.35
C ASP A 272 16.78 -24.12 -3.30
N GLY A 273 16.69 -23.36 -2.22
CA GLY A 273 17.45 -22.11 -2.03
C GLY A 273 16.94 -20.92 -2.83
N ARG A 274 15.96 -21.07 -3.75
CA ARG A 274 15.43 -19.96 -4.52
C ARG A 274 14.74 -18.92 -3.66
N PHE A 275 14.04 -19.33 -2.60
CA PHE A 275 13.44 -18.41 -1.63
C PHE A 275 14.48 -17.45 -1.05
N ALA A 276 15.58 -17.98 -0.50
CA ALA A 276 16.64 -17.16 0.08
C ALA A 276 17.28 -16.22 -0.96
N HIS A 277 17.51 -16.71 -2.17
CA HIS A 277 18.06 -15.92 -3.27
C HIS A 277 17.15 -14.72 -3.63
N TYR A 278 15.83 -14.94 -3.77
CA TYR A 278 14.90 -13.85 -4.08
C TYR A 278 14.75 -12.86 -2.91
N VAL A 279 14.79 -13.34 -1.68
CA VAL A 279 14.77 -12.45 -0.51
C VAL A 279 15.98 -11.53 -0.51
N GLU A 280 17.17 -12.06 -0.73
CA GLU A 280 18.41 -11.28 -0.79
C GLU A 280 18.40 -10.28 -1.97
N ALA A 281 17.91 -10.69 -3.12
CA ALA A 281 17.91 -9.85 -4.33
C ALA A 281 16.86 -8.72 -4.29
N LEU A 282 15.71 -8.91 -3.64
CA LEU A 282 14.57 -8.01 -3.73
C LEU A 282 14.19 -7.36 -2.41
N TYR A 283 14.11 -8.14 -1.34
CA TYR A 283 13.57 -7.68 -0.05
C TYR A 283 14.64 -7.11 0.88
N ALA A 284 15.88 -7.61 0.82
CA ALA A 284 16.97 -7.01 1.59
C ALA A 284 17.26 -5.56 1.11
N PRO A 285 17.31 -5.26 -0.21
CA PRO A 285 17.41 -3.88 -0.68
C PRO A 285 16.21 -3.00 -0.29
N LEU A 286 14.98 -3.53 -0.33
CA LEU A 286 13.80 -2.81 0.14
C LEU A 286 13.94 -2.42 1.62
N VAL A 287 14.32 -3.36 2.49
CA VAL A 287 14.48 -3.10 3.94
C VAL A 287 15.58 -2.07 4.19
N ALA A 288 16.70 -2.16 3.48
CA ALA A 288 17.79 -1.18 3.57
C ALA A 288 17.33 0.21 3.10
N TRP A 289 16.60 0.29 1.99
CA TRP A 289 16.04 1.54 1.49
C TRP A 289 15.05 2.17 2.47
N VAL A 290 14.16 1.38 3.09
CA VAL A 290 13.24 1.88 4.13
C VAL A 290 13.99 2.52 5.28
N ALA A 291 15.10 1.94 5.71
CA ALA A 291 15.91 2.47 6.81
C ALA A 291 16.67 3.78 6.45
N GLN A 292 16.90 4.04 5.17
CA GLN A 292 17.70 5.19 4.70
C GLN A 292 16.85 6.34 4.17
N SER A 293 15.72 6.04 3.55
CA SER A 293 14.94 7.00 2.75
C SER A 293 13.68 7.51 3.42
N VAL A 294 13.28 6.93 4.56
CA VAL A 294 12.00 7.21 5.24
C VAL A 294 12.21 7.88 6.60
#